data_db3f2ff748609677063b42b32e6d8c14
#
_entry.id   db3f2ff748609677063b42b32e6d8c14
#
_cell.length_a   1.000
_cell.length_b   1.000
_cell.length_c   1.000
_cell.angle_alpha   90.00
_cell.angle_beta   90.00
_cell.angle_gamma   90.00
#
_symmetry.space_group_name_H-M   'P 1'
#
loop_
_entity.id
_entity.type
_entity.pdbx_description
1 polymer ?
#
loop_
_entity_poly.entity_id
_entity_poly.type
_entity_poly.pdbx_seq_one_letter_code
_entity_poly.pdbx_strand_id
1 'polypeptide(L)'
;MPLGVIRTARGQDGQVVRRLDRGLLGFPTVGDPVRLPEASEAEVVVPRVSEPDALLLGTAPLAGDASVMVSGKRLFGRHVAVLGNTGSGKSCTVAQLIRGAAAATDSHVGTLRAIVLDLNGEYQHAFDGLDPSIAIKRFSVVSSPEATGVTQLRVPFWLWNYREWAAFCGASGKSQAPVLRQALHLLRSSDTQSFPRGTVRIVAGRRSVRAHKVSEDKESRKQVFEVLAAVKDACESLAVESPGQLSAVPALQALLDRTLKTRLNPPGGDYRFKFDVIPLAMSEEAALIDAMDAALAELRVPMGEGDTSSVDTPITFDARNLVDLTGVIAAGMQGDAQSWIAPMQDRLAVAMNDARLTSVCGFHKDENLATWLTSMLGESGKSQITVLDLSLVPATAQHVLASVVGRVVLEAHERYRRAAGTDAAPVILVVEEAHSLMRRRGEFGVDEAGVDMAELCRETFERVAREGRKFGVSLVISSQRPSELSETVLSQCNSFLVHRIVNGRDQEAVRRMVPDSVGALLSELPSLPSQAALLIGAAAEVPVLLRVGDLALEYRPNSADPAYETAWTLGMPWDVDTLVSAWLATPIPVEEHDGDEPKSDWDLDGYEPPDYELDPDDPPF
;
A
#
# COMPACT_ATOMS: atom_id res chain seq x y z
N MET A 1 18.14 -38.03 13.57
CA MET A 1 18.93 -37.27 14.56
C MET A 1 17.99 -36.86 15.70
N PRO A 2 18.33 -37.01 16.98
CA PRO A 2 17.42 -36.65 18.06
C PRO A 2 17.25 -35.12 18.08
N LEU A 3 15.97 -34.67 18.26
CA LEU A 3 15.56 -33.26 18.17
C LEU A 3 15.44 -32.59 19.55
N GLY A 4 15.37 -33.40 20.62
CA GLY A 4 15.25 -32.94 22.00
C GLY A 4 15.35 -34.06 23.00
N VAL A 5 15.37 -33.72 24.28
CA VAL A 5 15.43 -34.64 25.40
C VAL A 5 14.25 -34.41 26.33
N ILE A 6 13.49 -35.45 26.63
CA ILE A 6 12.44 -35.40 27.67
C ILE A 6 13.09 -35.68 29.03
N ARG A 7 13.17 -34.69 29.89
CA ARG A 7 13.61 -34.82 31.27
C ARG A 7 12.42 -35.12 32.17
N THR A 8 12.59 -36.12 32.99
CA THR A 8 11.62 -36.49 34.00
C THR A 8 12.17 -36.11 35.38
N ALA A 9 11.45 -35.29 36.11
CA ALA A 9 11.75 -34.93 37.49
C ALA A 9 10.56 -35.32 38.37
N ARG A 10 10.85 -35.76 39.62
CA ARG A 10 9.79 -35.96 40.64
C ARG A 10 9.70 -34.68 41.47
N GLY A 11 8.53 -34.03 41.47
CA GLY A 11 8.23 -32.91 42.36
C GLY A 11 8.24 -33.33 43.83
N GLN A 12 8.28 -32.34 44.74
CA GLN A 12 8.25 -32.57 46.18
C GLN A 12 6.95 -33.26 46.67
N ASP A 13 5.90 -33.13 45.87
CA ASP A 13 4.58 -33.74 46.03
C ASP A 13 4.46 -35.16 45.43
N GLY A 14 5.56 -35.71 44.91
CA GLY A 14 5.61 -37.01 44.26
C GLY A 14 5.10 -37.05 42.83
N GLN A 15 4.63 -35.91 42.30
CA GLN A 15 4.21 -35.83 40.89
C GLN A 15 5.41 -35.98 39.97
N VAL A 16 5.22 -36.68 38.84
CA VAL A 16 6.21 -36.81 37.78
C VAL A 16 6.05 -35.66 36.80
N VAL A 17 6.99 -34.73 36.82
CA VAL A 17 7.04 -33.63 35.87
C VAL A 17 7.96 -34.01 34.72
N ARG A 18 7.42 -34.00 33.50
CA ARG A 18 8.18 -34.22 32.27
C ARG A 18 8.32 -32.91 31.54
N ARG A 19 9.54 -32.58 31.10
CA ARG A 19 9.85 -31.39 30.35
C ARG A 19 10.67 -31.74 29.11
N LEU A 20 10.33 -31.14 27.96
CA LEU A 20 11.10 -31.23 26.75
C LEU A 20 12.17 -30.11 26.72
N ASP A 21 13.43 -30.50 26.63
CA ASP A 21 14.54 -29.56 26.37
C ASP A 21 14.98 -29.69 24.91
N ARG A 22 15.07 -28.57 24.22
CA ARG A 22 15.53 -28.49 22.82
C ARG A 22 17.03 -28.76 22.73
N GLY A 23 17.43 -29.60 21.77
CA GLY A 23 18.82 -30.00 21.57
C GLY A 23 19.26 -31.15 22.49
N LEU A 24 20.53 -31.51 22.37
CA LEU A 24 21.13 -32.64 23.11
C LEU A 24 22.26 -32.13 23.99
N LEU A 25 22.16 -32.43 25.27
CA LEU A 25 23.26 -32.33 26.24
C LEU A 25 24.07 -33.64 26.33
N GLY A 26 23.64 -34.70 25.65
CA GLY A 26 24.30 -35.99 25.54
C GLY A 26 23.77 -36.73 24.32
N PHE A 27 24.59 -37.58 23.74
CA PHE A 27 24.19 -38.41 22.59
C PHE A 27 23.88 -39.82 23.05
N PRO A 28 22.84 -40.48 22.46
CA PRO A 28 22.63 -41.93 22.67
C PRO A 28 23.88 -42.70 22.24
N THR A 29 24.22 -43.72 22.97
CA THR A 29 25.35 -44.61 22.69
C THR A 29 24.86 -45.91 22.06
N VAL A 30 25.77 -46.62 21.41
CA VAL A 30 25.47 -47.94 20.85
C VAL A 30 25.06 -48.87 22.00
N GLY A 31 23.86 -49.41 21.91
CA GLY A 31 23.30 -50.26 22.96
C GLY A 31 22.20 -49.61 23.80
N ASP A 32 21.97 -48.30 23.66
CA ASP A 32 20.83 -47.66 24.31
C ASP A 32 19.50 -48.19 23.71
N PRO A 33 18.49 -48.45 24.55
CA PRO A 33 17.23 -48.99 24.08
C PRO A 33 16.43 -47.94 23.27
N VAL A 34 15.90 -48.37 22.11
CA VAL A 34 14.98 -47.58 21.30
C VAL A 34 13.57 -48.14 21.44
N ARG A 35 12.61 -47.31 21.82
CA ARG A 35 11.19 -47.67 21.92
C ARG A 35 10.31 -46.56 21.34
N LEU A 36 9.08 -46.92 21.02
CA LEU A 36 8.05 -45.93 20.73
C LEU A 36 7.71 -45.13 21.99
N PRO A 37 7.43 -43.83 21.90
CA PRO A 37 7.01 -43.03 23.05
C PRO A 37 5.66 -43.54 23.57
N GLU A 38 5.47 -43.46 24.87
CA GLU A 38 4.15 -43.60 25.48
C GLU A 38 3.29 -42.36 25.13
N ALA A 39 1.96 -42.52 25.17
CA ALA A 39 1.05 -41.39 24.87
C ALA A 39 1.35 -40.17 25.73
N SER A 40 1.66 -40.35 27.00
CA SER A 40 2.05 -39.29 27.94
C SER A 40 3.38 -38.62 27.64
N GLU A 41 4.28 -39.29 26.93
CA GLU A 41 5.55 -38.74 26.46
C GLU A 41 5.39 -38.04 25.12
N ALA A 42 4.55 -38.61 24.22
CA ALA A 42 4.19 -37.97 22.97
C ALA A 42 3.50 -36.61 23.20
N GLU A 43 2.64 -36.52 24.20
CA GLU A 43 1.99 -35.28 24.61
C GLU A 43 2.96 -34.19 25.08
N VAL A 44 4.11 -34.55 25.69
CA VAL A 44 5.13 -33.56 26.12
C VAL A 44 5.84 -32.92 24.94
N VAL A 45 5.90 -33.56 23.78
CA VAL A 45 6.49 -33.05 22.55
C VAL A 45 5.60 -32.01 21.87
N VAL A 46 4.28 -32.10 22.10
CA VAL A 46 3.31 -31.17 21.52
C VAL A 46 3.30 -29.86 22.32
N PRO A 47 3.42 -28.69 21.69
CA PRO A 47 3.32 -27.43 22.39
C PRO A 47 1.99 -27.32 23.11
N ARG A 48 2.04 -27.19 24.45
CA ARG A 48 0.89 -26.96 25.32
C ARG A 48 1.20 -25.76 26.21
N VAL A 49 0.72 -24.60 25.79
CA VAL A 49 0.90 -23.36 26.53
C VAL A 49 -0.39 -23.06 27.26
N SER A 50 -0.30 -22.81 28.57
CA SER A 50 -1.42 -22.40 29.43
C SER A 50 -1.42 -20.89 29.69
N GLU A 51 -0.61 -20.12 28.95
CA GLU A 51 -0.51 -18.67 29.06
C GLU A 51 -1.80 -18.03 28.53
N PRO A 52 -2.14 -16.80 28.98
CA PRO A 52 -3.33 -16.09 28.50
C PRO A 52 -3.38 -15.86 27.00
N ASP A 53 -2.21 -15.83 26.34
CA ASP A 53 -2.07 -15.65 24.89
C ASP A 53 -1.99 -16.97 24.12
N ALA A 54 -2.44 -18.07 24.71
CA ALA A 54 -2.39 -19.39 24.08
C ALA A 54 -3.37 -19.50 22.90
N LEU A 55 -2.88 -19.92 21.75
CA LEU A 55 -3.62 -20.09 20.50
C LEU A 55 -3.74 -21.58 20.17
N LEU A 56 -4.96 -22.04 19.91
CA LEU A 56 -5.18 -23.38 19.37
C LEU A 56 -4.95 -23.37 17.86
N LEU A 57 -3.92 -24.10 17.40
CA LEU A 57 -3.62 -24.22 15.97
C LEU A 57 -4.31 -25.42 15.32
N GLY A 58 -4.52 -26.48 16.07
CA GLY A 58 -5.06 -27.74 15.58
C GLY A 58 -4.69 -28.91 16.45
N THR A 59 -4.53 -30.08 15.88
CA THR A 59 -4.17 -31.32 16.57
C THR A 59 -2.90 -31.96 16.01
N ALA A 60 -2.21 -32.76 16.82
CA ALA A 60 -1.02 -33.51 16.41
C ALA A 60 -1.38 -35.01 16.25
N PRO A 61 -1.60 -35.51 15.01
CA PRO A 61 -2.03 -36.89 14.76
C PRO A 61 -1.03 -37.91 15.28
N LEU A 62 0.27 -37.63 15.19
CA LEU A 62 1.32 -38.52 15.69
C LEU A 62 1.41 -38.57 17.21
N ALA A 63 0.69 -37.69 17.91
CA ALA A 63 0.63 -37.64 19.36
C ALA A 63 -0.81 -37.93 19.89
N GLY A 64 -1.56 -38.80 19.20
CA GLY A 64 -2.93 -39.20 19.60
C GLY A 64 -3.92 -38.03 19.51
N ASP A 65 -3.80 -37.20 18.47
CA ASP A 65 -4.62 -36.01 18.24
C ASP A 65 -4.60 -34.99 19.38
N ALA A 66 -3.48 -34.95 20.11
CA ALA A 66 -3.26 -33.93 21.13
C ALA A 66 -3.36 -32.52 20.58
N SER A 67 -4.07 -31.63 21.30
CA SER A 67 -4.22 -30.22 20.90
C SER A 67 -2.87 -29.51 20.89
N VAL A 68 -2.58 -28.80 19.79
CA VAL A 68 -1.38 -27.98 19.60
C VAL A 68 -1.71 -26.54 20.01
N MET A 69 -1.21 -26.16 21.19
CA MET A 69 -1.39 -24.82 21.76
C MET A 69 -0.06 -24.07 21.75
N VAL A 70 -0.02 -22.92 21.09
CA VAL A 70 1.20 -22.09 20.99
C VAL A 70 0.98 -20.73 21.65
N SER A 71 2.04 -20.11 22.18
CA SER A 71 1.98 -18.75 22.68
C SER A 71 1.90 -17.75 21.53
N GLY A 72 0.93 -16.83 21.57
CA GLY A 72 0.81 -15.72 20.63
C GLY A 72 2.06 -14.86 20.60
N LYS A 73 2.69 -14.62 21.77
CA LYS A 73 3.96 -13.91 21.89
C LYS A 73 5.10 -14.64 21.16
N ARG A 74 5.19 -15.96 21.26
CA ARG A 74 6.22 -16.72 20.55
C ARG A 74 5.97 -16.77 19.05
N LEU A 75 4.71 -16.78 18.65
CA LEU A 75 4.30 -16.82 17.25
C LEU A 75 4.41 -15.42 16.62
N PHE A 76 3.62 -14.47 17.10
CA PHE A 76 3.54 -13.12 16.51
C PHE A 76 4.60 -12.13 17.04
N GLY A 77 5.19 -12.37 18.19
CA GLY A 77 6.32 -11.54 18.66
C GLY A 77 7.57 -11.66 17.77
N ARG A 78 7.52 -12.56 16.80
CA ARG A 78 8.54 -12.78 15.76
C ARG A 78 7.81 -13.17 14.49
N HIS A 79 8.31 -12.81 13.31
CA HIS A 79 7.60 -13.03 12.05
C HIS A 79 7.33 -14.50 11.76
N VAL A 80 6.22 -14.76 11.04
CA VAL A 80 5.70 -16.10 10.72
C VAL A 80 5.63 -16.26 9.22
N ALA A 81 6.04 -17.43 8.70
CA ALA A 81 5.84 -17.81 7.32
C ALA A 81 4.91 -19.01 7.21
N VAL A 82 3.85 -18.90 6.42
CA VAL A 82 2.93 -19.97 6.03
C VAL A 82 3.21 -20.34 4.58
N LEU A 83 3.82 -21.50 4.35
CA LEU A 83 4.33 -21.90 3.05
C LEU A 83 3.68 -23.17 2.56
N GLY A 84 3.45 -23.31 1.25
CA GLY A 84 2.88 -24.53 0.67
C GLY A 84 2.22 -24.27 -0.68
N ASN A 85 1.92 -25.32 -1.43
CA ASN A 85 1.31 -25.23 -2.76
C ASN A 85 -0.15 -24.75 -2.68
N THR A 86 -0.73 -24.40 -3.82
CA THR A 86 -2.17 -24.13 -3.98
C THR A 86 -2.97 -25.34 -3.50
N GLY A 87 -4.10 -25.11 -2.82
CA GLY A 87 -4.96 -26.17 -2.29
C GLY A 87 -4.41 -26.94 -1.09
N SER A 88 -3.25 -26.55 -0.52
CA SER A 88 -2.67 -27.21 0.66
C SER A 88 -3.27 -26.75 1.99
N GLY A 89 -4.04 -25.63 2.01
CA GLY A 89 -4.68 -25.07 3.19
C GLY A 89 -4.02 -23.83 3.78
N LYS A 90 -3.10 -23.15 3.06
CA LYS A 90 -2.40 -21.93 3.53
C LYS A 90 -3.35 -20.82 3.99
N SER A 91 -4.27 -20.39 3.11
CA SER A 91 -5.20 -19.29 3.40
C SER A 91 -6.09 -19.61 4.61
N CYS A 92 -6.56 -20.87 4.71
CA CYS A 92 -7.28 -21.34 5.91
C CYS A 92 -6.40 -21.29 7.16
N THR A 93 -5.12 -21.65 7.06
CA THR A 93 -4.17 -21.56 8.18
C THR A 93 -3.96 -20.12 8.61
N VAL A 94 -3.77 -19.18 7.69
CA VAL A 94 -3.67 -17.74 8.00
C VAL A 94 -4.93 -17.24 8.70
N ALA A 95 -6.12 -17.59 8.16
CA ALA A 95 -7.38 -17.23 8.80
C ALA A 95 -7.49 -17.82 10.22
N GLN A 96 -7.11 -19.09 10.41
CA GLN A 96 -7.11 -19.75 11.73
C GLN A 96 -6.14 -19.10 12.71
N LEU A 97 -4.97 -18.64 12.26
CA LEU A 97 -4.02 -17.91 13.11
C LEU A 97 -4.63 -16.61 13.64
N ILE A 98 -5.28 -15.84 12.79
CA ILE A 98 -5.89 -14.55 13.18
C ILE A 98 -7.15 -14.78 14.03
N ARG A 99 -7.99 -15.75 13.68
CA ARG A 99 -9.16 -16.13 14.49
C ARG A 99 -8.75 -16.66 15.86
N GLY A 100 -7.67 -17.47 15.92
CA GLY A 100 -7.09 -17.93 17.18
C GLY A 100 -6.58 -16.79 18.05
N ALA A 101 -5.92 -15.77 17.44
CA ALA A 101 -5.50 -14.57 18.15
C ALA A 101 -6.71 -13.76 18.65
N ALA A 102 -7.79 -13.68 17.87
CA ALA A 102 -9.03 -13.04 18.27
C ALA A 102 -9.66 -13.73 19.49
N ALA A 103 -9.76 -15.07 19.48
CA ALA A 103 -10.30 -15.84 20.59
C ALA A 103 -9.44 -15.74 21.86
N ALA A 104 -8.12 -15.62 21.74
CA ALA A 104 -7.22 -15.44 22.88
C ALA A 104 -7.36 -14.05 23.53
N THR A 105 -7.70 -13.02 22.76
CA THR A 105 -7.89 -11.66 23.30
C THR A 105 -9.25 -11.46 23.94
N ASP A 106 -10.26 -12.23 23.57
CA ASP A 106 -11.62 -12.13 24.10
C ASP A 106 -11.70 -12.45 25.60
N SER A 107 -10.90 -13.41 26.09
CA SER A 107 -10.86 -13.79 27.50
C SER A 107 -10.16 -12.79 28.43
N HIS A 108 -9.47 -11.77 27.87
CA HIS A 108 -8.67 -10.80 28.62
C HIS A 108 -8.78 -9.45 27.92
N VAL A 109 -8.84 -8.37 28.67
CA VAL A 109 -8.94 -6.97 28.21
C VAL A 109 -7.82 -6.55 27.23
N GLY A 110 -7.48 -7.43 26.30
CA GLY A 110 -6.44 -7.23 25.30
C GLY A 110 -6.97 -6.58 24.03
N THR A 111 -6.09 -5.97 23.25
CA THR A 111 -6.40 -5.42 21.94
C THR A 111 -5.70 -6.21 20.85
N LEU A 112 -6.48 -6.82 19.96
CA LEU A 112 -5.98 -7.40 18.71
C LEU A 112 -6.04 -6.36 17.60
N ARG A 113 -4.95 -6.18 16.86
CA ARG A 113 -4.91 -5.43 15.61
C ARG A 113 -4.28 -6.27 14.53
N ALA A 114 -5.01 -6.48 13.45
CA ALA A 114 -4.52 -7.19 12.28
C ALA A 114 -4.89 -6.43 11.00
N ILE A 115 -3.95 -6.35 10.06
CA ILE A 115 -4.18 -5.82 8.71
C ILE A 115 -3.82 -6.94 7.74
N VAL A 116 -4.75 -7.32 6.87
CA VAL A 116 -4.57 -8.35 5.86
C VAL A 116 -4.48 -7.69 4.49
N LEU A 117 -3.33 -7.79 3.83
CA LEU A 117 -3.15 -7.42 2.43
C LEU A 117 -3.56 -8.63 1.58
N ASP A 118 -4.77 -8.59 1.08
CA ASP A 118 -5.41 -9.66 0.31
C ASP A 118 -5.31 -9.36 -1.19
N LEU A 119 -4.35 -10.00 -1.87
CA LEU A 119 -4.12 -9.75 -3.30
C LEU A 119 -5.16 -10.42 -4.21
N ASN A 120 -5.84 -11.44 -3.70
CA ASN A 120 -6.77 -12.25 -4.50
C ASN A 120 -8.25 -12.04 -4.13
N GLY A 121 -8.55 -11.30 -3.05
CA GLY A 121 -9.92 -11.11 -2.56
C GLY A 121 -10.51 -12.34 -1.87
N GLU A 122 -9.67 -13.17 -1.24
CA GLU A 122 -10.09 -14.45 -0.64
C GLU A 122 -10.69 -14.30 0.77
N TYR A 123 -10.34 -13.22 1.51
CA TYR A 123 -10.62 -13.10 2.95
C TYR A 123 -11.91 -12.35 3.30
N GLN A 124 -12.77 -12.09 2.33
CA GLN A 124 -13.98 -11.29 2.52
C GLN A 124 -14.84 -11.77 3.70
N HIS A 125 -15.00 -13.09 3.88
CA HIS A 125 -15.83 -13.70 4.94
C HIS A 125 -15.01 -14.44 6.00
N ALA A 126 -13.69 -14.45 5.88
CA ALA A 126 -12.81 -15.26 6.72
C ALA A 126 -12.89 -14.94 8.22
N PHE A 127 -13.34 -13.74 8.58
CA PHE A 127 -13.40 -13.26 9.96
C PHE A 127 -14.83 -13.00 10.46
N ASP A 128 -15.85 -13.39 9.71
CA ASP A 128 -17.24 -13.31 10.16
C ASP A 128 -17.47 -14.23 11.37
N GLY A 129 -18.49 -13.92 12.18
CA GLY A 129 -18.84 -14.70 13.35
C GLY A 129 -17.83 -14.66 14.51
N LEU A 130 -16.86 -13.74 14.50
CA LEU A 130 -16.02 -13.43 15.68
C LEU A 130 -16.82 -12.66 16.73
N ASP A 131 -16.25 -12.52 17.94
CA ASP A 131 -16.87 -11.75 19.00
C ASP A 131 -17.21 -10.33 18.54
N PRO A 132 -18.43 -9.80 18.83
CA PRO A 132 -18.85 -8.47 18.41
C PRO A 132 -17.99 -7.30 18.92
N SER A 133 -17.16 -7.53 19.95
CA SER A 133 -16.17 -6.55 20.42
C SER A 133 -15.02 -6.32 19.45
N ILE A 134 -14.83 -7.20 18.48
CA ILE A 134 -13.80 -7.12 17.46
C ILE A 134 -14.39 -6.50 16.20
N ALA A 135 -13.98 -5.27 15.88
CA ALA A 135 -14.40 -4.61 14.65
C ALA A 135 -13.77 -5.27 13.43
N ILE A 136 -14.59 -5.63 12.45
CA ILE A 136 -14.09 -6.14 11.16
C ILE A 136 -14.35 -5.08 10.11
N LYS A 137 -13.25 -4.54 9.54
CA LYS A 137 -13.29 -3.54 8.48
C LYS A 137 -12.82 -4.17 7.17
N ARG A 138 -13.63 -4.01 6.13
CA ARG A 138 -13.34 -4.51 4.78
C ARG A 138 -13.25 -3.36 3.83
N PHE A 139 -12.13 -3.28 3.12
CA PHE A 139 -11.87 -2.25 2.14
C PHE A 139 -11.60 -2.92 0.78
N SER A 140 -12.29 -2.49 -0.25
CA SER A 140 -12.08 -2.95 -1.62
C SER A 140 -12.36 -1.80 -2.60
N VAL A 141 -12.00 -1.99 -3.85
CA VAL A 141 -12.39 -1.08 -4.94
C VAL A 141 -13.84 -1.41 -5.30
N VAL A 142 -14.76 -0.56 -4.88
CA VAL A 142 -16.20 -0.79 -5.07
C VAL A 142 -16.83 0.33 -5.90
N SER A 143 -17.80 -0.03 -6.73
CA SER A 143 -18.59 0.92 -7.50
C SER A 143 -19.81 1.45 -6.72
N SER A 144 -20.25 0.75 -5.66
CA SER A 144 -21.35 1.17 -4.79
C SER A 144 -21.17 0.63 -3.37
N PRO A 145 -20.60 1.42 -2.44
CA PRO A 145 -20.33 1.00 -1.06
C PRO A 145 -21.57 0.61 -0.27
N GLU A 146 -22.71 1.24 -0.55
CA GLU A 146 -23.95 1.07 0.22
C GLU A 146 -24.58 -0.33 0.07
N ALA A 147 -24.30 -1.02 -1.05
CA ALA A 147 -24.92 -2.31 -1.35
C ALA A 147 -24.21 -3.52 -0.73
N THR A 148 -22.93 -3.39 -0.31
CA THR A 148 -22.09 -4.56 0.01
C THR A 148 -21.58 -4.62 1.45
N GLY A 149 -21.76 -3.59 2.27
CA GLY A 149 -21.16 -3.49 3.61
C GLY A 149 -19.63 -3.43 3.58
N VAL A 150 -19.03 -3.16 2.40
CA VAL A 150 -17.60 -2.99 2.16
C VAL A 150 -17.33 -1.51 1.97
N THR A 151 -16.28 -1.01 2.60
CA THR A 151 -15.86 0.39 2.49
C THR A 151 -14.93 0.55 1.28
N GLN A 152 -14.99 1.71 0.60
CA GLN A 152 -14.04 2.04 -0.46
C GLN A 152 -12.61 2.02 0.07
N LEU A 153 -11.74 1.27 -0.61
CA LEU A 153 -10.31 1.25 -0.30
C LEU A 153 -9.68 2.63 -0.50
N ARG A 154 -8.94 3.11 0.51
CA ARG A 154 -8.29 4.41 0.51
C ARG A 154 -6.82 4.28 0.92
N VAL A 155 -5.93 4.61 -0.01
CA VAL A 155 -4.49 4.79 0.23
C VAL A 155 -4.06 6.08 -0.48
N PRO A 156 -4.45 7.24 0.06
CA PRO A 156 -4.35 8.53 -0.62
C PRO A 156 -2.95 8.88 -1.07
N PHE A 157 -2.82 9.58 -2.18
CA PHE A 157 -1.57 10.06 -2.74
C PHE A 157 -0.74 10.93 -1.78
N TRP A 158 -1.37 11.63 -0.86
CA TRP A 158 -0.65 12.45 0.14
C TRP A 158 0.08 11.62 1.21
N LEU A 159 -0.26 10.32 1.39
CA LEU A 159 0.50 9.38 2.22
C LEU A 159 1.83 8.95 1.59
N TRP A 160 1.94 9.01 0.27
CA TRP A 160 3.09 8.50 -0.46
C TRP A 160 4.31 9.37 -0.20
N ASN A 161 5.45 8.77 0.15
CA ASN A 161 6.69 9.49 0.28
C ASN A 161 7.33 9.81 -1.09
N TYR A 162 8.40 10.59 -1.08
CA TYR A 162 9.13 10.94 -2.31
C TYR A 162 9.60 9.71 -3.12
N ARG A 163 10.07 8.63 -2.46
CA ARG A 163 10.56 7.44 -3.16
C ARG A 163 9.43 6.67 -3.84
N GLU A 164 8.27 6.60 -3.21
CA GLU A 164 7.07 5.96 -3.77
C GLU A 164 6.56 6.73 -4.98
N TRP A 165 6.53 8.06 -4.91
CA TRP A 165 6.24 8.90 -6.04
C TRP A 165 7.26 8.76 -7.17
N ALA A 166 8.55 8.78 -6.87
CA ALA A 166 9.61 8.66 -7.86
C ALA A 166 9.57 7.31 -8.59
N ALA A 167 9.32 6.22 -7.87
CA ALA A 167 9.16 4.90 -8.43
C ALA A 167 7.91 4.81 -9.33
N PHE A 168 6.78 5.34 -8.85
CA PHE A 168 5.52 5.32 -9.58
C PHE A 168 5.59 6.12 -10.90
N CYS A 169 6.18 7.31 -10.87
CA CYS A 169 6.36 8.14 -12.07
C CYS A 169 7.53 7.67 -12.96
N GLY A 170 8.34 6.70 -12.53
CA GLY A 170 9.59 6.35 -13.19
C GLY A 170 10.51 7.56 -13.34
N ALA A 171 10.63 8.40 -12.29
CA ALA A 171 11.39 9.63 -12.35
C ALA A 171 12.89 9.36 -12.43
N SER A 172 13.55 9.83 -13.50
CA SER A 172 15.00 9.71 -13.67
C SER A 172 15.74 10.49 -12.56
N GLY A 173 16.79 9.89 -12.00
CA GLY A 173 17.48 10.42 -10.81
C GLY A 173 18.16 11.78 -11.00
N LYS A 174 18.57 12.13 -12.22
CA LYS A 174 19.38 13.33 -12.50
C LYS A 174 18.55 14.56 -12.85
N SER A 175 17.47 14.41 -13.58
CA SER A 175 16.69 15.53 -14.14
C SER A 175 15.29 15.63 -13.51
N GLN A 176 14.53 14.55 -13.49
CA GLN A 176 13.12 14.55 -13.07
C GLN A 176 12.95 14.50 -11.55
N ALA A 177 13.78 13.72 -10.87
CA ALA A 177 13.71 13.53 -9.43
C ALA A 177 13.85 14.82 -8.59
N PRO A 178 14.76 15.76 -8.91
CA PRO A 178 14.83 17.05 -8.20
C PRO A 178 13.58 17.89 -8.36
N VAL A 179 12.97 17.91 -9.55
CA VAL A 179 11.74 18.66 -9.84
C VAL A 179 10.56 18.07 -9.07
N LEU A 180 10.40 16.74 -9.11
CA LEU A 180 9.38 16.04 -8.33
C LEU A 180 9.53 16.32 -6.83
N ARG A 181 10.76 16.27 -6.30
CA ARG A 181 11.04 16.55 -4.89
C ARG A 181 10.66 17.97 -4.51
N GLN A 182 10.99 18.95 -5.36
CA GLN A 182 10.65 20.35 -5.14
C GLN A 182 9.13 20.57 -5.19
N ALA A 183 8.43 19.94 -6.14
CA ALA A 183 6.98 20.02 -6.25
C ALA A 183 6.28 19.42 -5.01
N LEU A 184 6.69 18.23 -4.55
CA LEU A 184 6.17 17.62 -3.32
C LEU A 184 6.46 18.47 -2.07
N HIS A 185 7.64 19.07 -1.98
CA HIS A 185 7.94 19.99 -0.88
C HIS A 185 7.02 21.20 -0.87
N LEU A 186 6.75 21.79 -2.04
CA LEU A 186 5.83 22.92 -2.17
C LEU A 186 4.40 22.55 -1.76
N LEU A 187 3.90 21.38 -2.20
CA LEU A 187 2.55 20.91 -1.85
C LEU A 187 2.39 20.66 -0.35
N ARG A 188 3.43 20.20 0.33
CA ARG A 188 3.40 19.89 1.77
C ARG A 188 3.78 21.05 2.68
N SER A 189 4.41 22.09 2.12
CA SER A 189 4.86 23.26 2.88
C SER A 189 3.81 24.34 3.03
N SER A 190 2.78 24.34 2.20
CA SER A 190 1.66 25.26 2.27
C SER A 190 0.45 24.51 2.80
N ASP A 191 -0.34 25.18 3.64
CA ASP A 191 -1.64 24.68 4.12
C ASP A 191 -2.64 24.64 2.94
N THR A 192 -2.25 23.90 1.88
CA THR A 192 -2.92 23.89 0.59
C THR A 192 -4.16 22.98 0.55
N GLN A 193 -4.58 22.45 1.69
CA GLN A 193 -5.69 21.50 1.82
C GLN A 193 -7.03 21.97 1.23
N SER A 194 -7.16 23.27 0.97
CA SER A 194 -8.44 23.88 0.58
C SER A 194 -8.34 24.86 -0.59
N PHE A 195 -7.20 24.91 -1.31
CA PHE A 195 -7.00 25.94 -2.32
C PHE A 195 -7.33 25.47 -3.75
N PRO A 196 -7.96 26.34 -4.56
CA PRO A 196 -8.18 26.09 -5.98
C PRO A 196 -6.88 25.76 -6.73
N ARG A 197 -6.98 24.97 -7.80
CA ARG A 197 -5.82 24.49 -8.59
C ARG A 197 -4.83 25.60 -9.01
N GLY A 198 -5.33 26.77 -9.38
CA GLY A 198 -4.49 27.89 -9.82
C GLY A 198 -3.61 28.50 -8.72
N THR A 199 -3.98 28.37 -7.46
CA THR A 199 -3.29 29.00 -6.32
C THR A 199 -1.83 28.55 -6.22
N VAL A 200 -1.60 27.27 -6.43
CA VAL A 200 -0.26 26.66 -6.31
C VAL A 200 0.69 27.19 -7.40
N ARG A 201 0.18 27.51 -8.58
CA ARG A 201 0.96 28.17 -9.66
C ARG A 201 1.37 29.57 -9.27
N ILE A 202 0.50 30.35 -8.59
CA ILE A 202 0.84 31.68 -8.09
C ILE A 202 1.98 31.60 -7.05
N VAL A 203 1.91 30.63 -6.11
CA VAL A 203 2.99 30.40 -5.11
C VAL A 203 4.31 30.06 -5.79
N ALA A 204 4.29 29.14 -6.75
CA ALA A 204 5.49 28.76 -7.49
C ALA A 204 6.05 29.91 -8.33
N GLY A 205 5.18 30.65 -9.02
CA GLY A 205 5.53 31.84 -9.78
C GLY A 205 6.20 32.90 -8.92
N ARG A 206 5.62 33.21 -7.77
CA ARG A 206 6.19 34.15 -6.80
C ARG A 206 7.60 33.74 -6.34
N ARG A 207 7.82 32.48 -6.02
CA ARG A 207 9.14 31.96 -5.64
C ARG A 207 10.14 32.08 -6.78
N SER A 208 9.73 31.73 -8.00
CA SER A 208 10.57 31.83 -9.19
C SER A 208 10.99 33.27 -9.47
N VAL A 209 10.06 34.23 -9.41
CA VAL A 209 10.37 35.67 -9.61
C VAL A 209 11.32 36.17 -8.51
N ARG A 210 11.14 35.78 -7.26
CA ARG A 210 12.06 36.13 -6.16
C ARG A 210 13.46 35.51 -6.28
N ALA A 211 13.56 34.31 -6.84
CA ALA A 211 14.84 33.62 -7.03
C ALA A 211 15.64 34.15 -8.20
N HIS A 212 14.95 34.61 -9.25
CA HIS A 212 15.54 35.22 -10.41
C HIS A 212 15.75 36.73 -10.16
N LYS A 213 16.82 37.06 -9.43
CA LYS A 213 17.30 38.44 -9.43
C LYS A 213 17.53 38.88 -10.88
N VAL A 214 17.28 40.16 -11.16
CA VAL A 214 17.48 40.80 -12.49
C VAL A 214 18.71 40.19 -13.17
N SER A 215 18.49 39.27 -14.07
CA SER A 215 19.57 38.59 -14.79
C SER A 215 19.77 39.29 -16.15
N GLU A 216 21.02 39.61 -16.46
CA GLU A 216 21.39 40.09 -17.80
C GLU A 216 21.33 38.96 -18.85
N ASP A 217 21.24 37.69 -18.37
CA ASP A 217 21.21 36.51 -19.21
C ASP A 217 19.85 36.33 -19.90
N LYS A 218 19.91 36.18 -21.24
CA LYS A 218 18.75 36.07 -22.12
C LYS A 218 17.88 34.83 -21.80
N GLU A 219 18.50 33.72 -21.45
CA GLU A 219 17.80 32.46 -21.15
C GLU A 219 17.03 32.57 -19.84
N SER A 220 17.63 33.13 -18.80
CA SER A 220 16.96 33.37 -17.51
C SER A 220 15.75 34.31 -17.66
N ARG A 221 15.82 35.32 -18.50
CA ARG A 221 14.69 36.23 -18.79
C ARG A 221 13.52 35.51 -19.44
N LYS A 222 13.82 34.61 -20.38
CA LYS A 222 12.82 33.80 -21.08
C LYS A 222 12.09 32.88 -20.10
N GLN A 223 12.82 32.24 -19.17
CA GLN A 223 12.27 31.37 -18.15
C GLN A 223 11.31 32.11 -17.20
N VAL A 224 11.70 33.27 -16.68
CA VAL A 224 10.79 34.10 -15.87
C VAL A 224 9.53 34.45 -16.65
N PHE A 225 9.67 34.77 -17.95
CA PHE A 225 8.53 35.08 -18.78
C PHE A 225 7.56 33.90 -18.94
N GLU A 226 8.07 32.71 -19.16
CA GLU A 226 7.26 31.48 -19.24
C GLU A 226 6.53 31.16 -17.92
N VAL A 227 7.22 31.34 -16.78
CA VAL A 227 6.60 31.21 -15.46
C VAL A 227 5.46 32.23 -15.27
N LEU A 228 5.67 33.50 -15.66
CA LEU A 228 4.63 34.52 -15.54
C LEU A 228 3.43 34.24 -16.46
N ALA A 229 3.66 33.66 -17.63
CA ALA A 229 2.58 33.19 -18.51
C ALA A 229 1.75 32.09 -17.86
N ALA A 230 2.41 31.10 -17.24
CA ALA A 230 1.73 30.02 -16.52
C ALA A 230 0.92 30.52 -15.29
N VAL A 231 1.41 31.58 -14.61
CA VAL A 231 0.66 32.23 -13.52
C VAL A 231 -0.56 32.97 -14.06
N LYS A 232 -0.44 33.63 -15.23
CA LYS A 232 -1.57 34.29 -15.89
C LYS A 232 -2.69 33.30 -16.21
N ASP A 233 -2.34 32.16 -16.84
CA ASP A 233 -3.30 31.08 -17.15
C ASP A 233 -4.00 30.54 -15.88
N ALA A 234 -3.26 30.46 -14.78
CA ALA A 234 -3.82 30.08 -13.47
C ALA A 234 -4.82 31.11 -12.93
N CYS A 235 -4.53 32.41 -13.10
CA CYS A 235 -5.47 33.46 -12.69
C CYS A 235 -6.75 33.42 -13.52
N GLU A 236 -6.69 33.09 -14.81
CA GLU A 236 -7.85 32.92 -15.68
C GLU A 236 -8.74 31.78 -15.17
N SER A 237 -8.15 30.64 -14.84
CA SER A 237 -8.88 29.48 -14.28
C SER A 237 -9.56 29.83 -12.95
N LEU A 238 -8.84 30.48 -12.02
CA LEU A 238 -9.36 30.90 -10.72
C LEU A 238 -10.53 31.92 -10.85
N ALA A 239 -10.45 32.82 -11.82
CA ALA A 239 -11.52 33.78 -12.08
C ALA A 239 -12.80 33.12 -12.61
N VAL A 240 -12.67 32.03 -13.35
CA VAL A 240 -13.80 31.20 -13.84
C VAL A 240 -14.40 30.38 -12.71
N GLU A 241 -13.57 29.79 -11.84
CA GLU A 241 -14.05 28.97 -10.70
C GLU A 241 -14.76 29.80 -9.61
N SER A 242 -14.45 31.10 -9.49
CA SER A 242 -15.02 31.98 -8.43
C SER A 242 -15.45 33.34 -9.01
N PRO A 243 -16.46 33.39 -9.87
CA PRO A 243 -16.86 34.61 -10.56
C PRO A 243 -17.34 35.69 -9.57
N GLY A 244 -16.66 36.84 -9.59
CA GLY A 244 -17.03 38.03 -8.81
C GLY A 244 -16.70 37.97 -7.31
N GLN A 245 -16.08 36.89 -6.82
CA GLN A 245 -15.70 36.74 -5.41
C GLN A 245 -14.25 37.20 -5.15
N LEU A 246 -13.42 37.27 -6.18
CA LEU A 246 -12.01 37.63 -6.10
C LEU A 246 -11.77 38.98 -6.77
N SER A 247 -10.98 39.84 -6.14
CA SER A 247 -10.58 41.18 -6.68
C SER A 247 -9.09 41.25 -7.00
N ALA A 248 -8.23 40.67 -6.18
CA ALA A 248 -6.79 40.67 -6.35
C ALA A 248 -6.33 39.73 -7.48
N VAL A 249 -7.00 38.60 -7.70
CA VAL A 249 -6.68 37.65 -8.77
C VAL A 249 -6.90 38.29 -10.16
N PRO A 250 -8.03 38.92 -10.49
CA PRO A 250 -8.18 39.67 -11.75
C PRO A 250 -7.20 40.83 -11.90
N ALA A 251 -6.86 41.52 -10.80
CA ALA A 251 -5.85 42.60 -10.83
C ALA A 251 -4.46 42.06 -11.16
N LEU A 252 -4.05 40.95 -10.59
CA LEU A 252 -2.83 40.22 -10.91
C LEU A 252 -2.83 39.78 -12.38
N GLN A 253 -3.93 39.21 -12.87
CA GLN A 253 -4.09 38.81 -14.27
C GLN A 253 -3.88 39.98 -15.24
N ALA A 254 -4.51 41.12 -14.96
CA ALA A 254 -4.36 42.33 -15.78
C ALA A 254 -2.93 42.89 -15.77
N LEU A 255 -2.24 42.81 -14.63
CA LEU A 255 -0.83 43.21 -14.51
C LEU A 255 0.06 42.27 -15.32
N LEU A 256 -0.13 40.95 -15.19
CA LEU A 256 0.59 39.93 -15.94
C LEU A 256 0.39 40.09 -17.45
N ASP A 257 -0.85 40.29 -17.92
CA ASP A 257 -1.17 40.50 -19.34
C ASP A 257 -0.46 41.71 -19.89
N ARG A 258 -0.43 42.83 -19.15
CA ARG A 258 0.30 44.03 -19.52
C ARG A 258 1.82 43.78 -19.58
N THR A 259 2.38 43.14 -18.55
CA THR A 259 3.81 42.86 -18.45
C THR A 259 4.26 41.96 -19.58
N LEU A 260 3.55 40.86 -19.83
CA LEU A 260 3.85 39.93 -20.89
C LEU A 260 3.83 40.57 -22.27
N LYS A 261 2.83 41.44 -22.57
CA LYS A 261 2.71 42.14 -23.84
C LYS A 261 3.80 43.22 -24.05
N THR A 262 4.18 43.95 -23.01
CA THR A 262 5.15 45.05 -23.12
C THR A 262 6.61 44.58 -23.12
N ARG A 263 6.89 43.35 -22.64
CA ARG A 263 8.26 42.81 -22.55
C ARG A 263 8.66 41.92 -23.73
N LEU A 264 7.75 41.63 -24.65
CA LEU A 264 8.09 40.97 -25.91
C LEU A 264 8.73 41.93 -26.90
N ASN A 265 9.76 41.50 -27.61
CA ASN A 265 10.37 42.23 -28.70
C ASN A 265 10.24 41.39 -30.00
N PRO A 266 9.41 41.79 -30.96
CA PRO A 266 8.60 43.04 -31.02
C PRO A 266 7.42 43.03 -30.03
N PRO A 267 6.99 44.21 -29.52
CA PRO A 267 5.86 44.34 -28.62
C PRO A 267 4.57 43.75 -29.23
N GLY A 268 3.82 42.99 -28.43
CA GLY A 268 2.58 42.31 -28.87
C GLY A 268 2.80 41.07 -29.73
N GLY A 269 4.04 40.58 -29.86
CA GLY A 269 4.34 39.29 -30.49
C GLY A 269 3.77 38.11 -29.69
N ASP A 270 3.58 36.96 -30.35
CA ASP A 270 3.20 35.74 -29.66
C ASP A 270 4.46 35.09 -29.04
N TYR A 271 4.49 34.95 -27.72
CA TYR A 271 5.60 34.35 -26.97
C TYR A 271 5.85 32.85 -27.31
N ARG A 272 4.93 32.20 -28.01
CA ARG A 272 5.08 30.84 -28.52
C ARG A 272 6.01 30.72 -29.73
N PHE A 273 6.38 31.85 -30.34
CA PHE A 273 7.30 31.89 -31.45
C PHE A 273 8.68 32.44 -31.04
N LYS A 274 9.63 32.53 -31.96
CA LYS A 274 10.95 33.13 -31.71
C LYS A 274 10.80 34.61 -31.32
N PHE A 275 11.06 34.93 -30.05
CA PHE A 275 10.98 36.27 -29.50
C PHE A 275 12.19 36.55 -28.61
N ASP A 276 12.43 37.81 -28.35
CA ASP A 276 13.36 38.29 -27.34
C ASP A 276 12.60 38.92 -26.18
N VAL A 277 13.07 38.70 -24.94
CA VAL A 277 12.44 39.20 -23.72
C VAL A 277 13.23 40.36 -23.16
N ILE A 278 12.58 41.51 -23.03
CA ILE A 278 13.16 42.72 -22.40
C ILE A 278 13.19 42.45 -20.86
N PRO A 279 14.31 42.77 -20.18
CA PRO A 279 14.41 42.59 -18.73
C PRO A 279 13.31 43.31 -17.96
N LEU A 280 12.80 42.70 -16.88
CA LEU A 280 11.94 43.39 -15.94
C LEU A 280 12.76 44.40 -15.15
N ALA A 281 12.19 45.60 -14.92
CA ALA A 281 12.78 46.56 -13.98
C ALA A 281 12.53 46.08 -12.55
N MET A 282 13.42 46.45 -11.60
CA MET A 282 13.25 46.07 -10.16
C MET A 282 11.88 46.50 -9.60
N SER A 283 11.36 47.65 -10.04
CA SER A 283 10.04 48.15 -9.64
C SER A 283 8.89 47.30 -10.18
N GLU A 284 9.07 46.67 -11.33
CA GLU A 284 8.06 45.79 -11.94
C GLU A 284 8.09 44.39 -11.28
N GLU A 285 9.28 43.88 -10.98
CA GLU A 285 9.41 42.65 -10.18
C GLU A 285 8.74 42.82 -8.82
N ALA A 286 8.99 43.94 -8.11
CA ALA A 286 8.35 44.24 -6.85
C ALA A 286 6.82 44.33 -7.00
N ALA A 287 6.33 45.03 -8.00
CA ALA A 287 4.90 45.15 -8.26
C ALA A 287 4.22 43.78 -8.55
N LEU A 288 4.90 42.89 -9.28
CA LEU A 288 4.42 41.54 -9.55
C LEU A 288 4.38 40.70 -8.28
N ILE A 289 5.42 40.77 -7.44
CA ILE A 289 5.48 40.07 -6.17
C ILE A 289 4.37 40.57 -5.24
N ASP A 290 4.19 41.89 -5.12
CA ASP A 290 3.15 42.49 -4.29
C ASP A 290 1.73 42.10 -4.77
N ALA A 291 1.52 42.05 -6.08
CA ALA A 291 0.25 41.61 -6.64
C ALA A 291 -0.01 40.13 -6.43
N MET A 292 1.03 39.27 -6.53
CA MET A 292 0.93 37.86 -6.20
C MET A 292 0.68 37.66 -4.70
N ASP A 293 1.32 38.44 -3.84
CA ASP A 293 1.10 38.39 -2.40
C ASP A 293 -0.34 38.82 -2.03
N ALA A 294 -0.88 39.83 -2.69
CA ALA A 294 -2.27 40.26 -2.51
C ALA A 294 -3.26 39.18 -2.96
N ALA A 295 -3.03 38.54 -4.11
CA ALA A 295 -3.86 37.45 -4.60
C ALA A 295 -3.81 36.24 -3.67
N LEU A 296 -2.63 35.88 -3.17
CA LEU A 296 -2.46 34.78 -2.21
C LEU A 296 -3.12 35.08 -0.86
N ALA A 297 -3.05 36.34 -0.40
CA ALA A 297 -3.74 36.77 0.83
C ALA A 297 -5.26 36.70 0.68
N GLU A 298 -5.82 37.13 -0.48
CA GLU A 298 -7.26 37.00 -0.78
C GLU A 298 -7.69 35.54 -0.81
N LEU A 299 -6.87 34.65 -1.37
CA LEU A 299 -7.06 33.20 -1.40
C LEU A 299 -6.76 32.54 -0.04
N ARG A 300 -6.44 33.32 1.00
CA ARG A 300 -6.11 32.87 2.37
C ARG A 300 -4.96 31.85 2.44
N VAL A 301 -3.99 31.96 1.53
CA VAL A 301 -2.79 31.12 1.54
C VAL A 301 -1.84 31.58 2.64
N PRO A 302 -1.48 30.74 3.62
CA PRO A 302 -0.51 31.09 4.62
C PRO A 302 0.87 31.34 4.00
N MET A 303 1.41 32.52 4.21
CA MET A 303 2.71 32.94 3.69
C MET A 303 3.79 32.81 4.78
N GLY A 304 4.09 31.58 5.21
CA GLY A 304 5.15 31.32 6.18
C GLY A 304 6.54 31.34 5.55
N GLU A 305 7.41 32.24 5.97
CA GLU A 305 8.86 32.10 5.78
C GLU A 305 9.35 31.13 6.87
N GLY A 306 9.70 29.91 6.51
CA GLY A 306 10.33 28.98 7.44
C GLY A 306 9.67 27.62 7.61
N ASP A 307 9.06 27.09 6.56
CA ASP A 307 8.53 25.72 6.61
C ASP A 307 9.68 24.70 6.71
N THR A 308 9.74 24.03 7.84
CA THR A 308 10.70 22.94 8.13
C THR A 308 10.10 21.57 7.83
N SER A 309 8.94 21.49 7.16
CA SER A 309 8.31 20.22 6.84
C SER A 309 9.20 19.38 5.92
N SER A 310 9.36 18.11 6.29
CA SER A 310 10.04 17.15 5.42
C SER A 310 9.19 16.85 4.19
N VAL A 311 9.84 16.66 3.04
CA VAL A 311 9.20 16.23 1.80
C VAL A 311 8.41 14.91 1.96
N ASP A 312 8.65 14.15 3.02
CA ASP A 312 8.00 12.88 3.32
C ASP A 312 6.96 12.96 4.46
N THR A 313 6.69 14.18 4.96
CA THR A 313 5.64 14.37 5.98
C THR A 313 4.26 14.10 5.34
N PRO A 314 3.42 13.23 5.93
CA PRO A 314 2.11 12.90 5.38
C PRO A 314 1.09 14.02 5.67
N ILE A 315 1.22 15.12 4.95
CA ILE A 315 0.30 16.26 4.95
C ILE A 315 -0.61 16.11 3.73
N THR A 316 -1.90 16.32 3.93
CA THR A 316 -2.92 16.18 2.90
C THR A 316 -2.73 17.22 1.80
N PHE A 317 -2.83 16.80 0.54
CA PHE A 317 -2.82 17.66 -0.64
C PHE A 317 -3.53 16.99 -1.81
N ASP A 318 -4.01 17.81 -2.76
CA ASP A 318 -4.53 17.31 -4.02
C ASP A 318 -3.39 17.03 -5.00
N ALA A 319 -3.19 15.76 -5.32
CA ALA A 319 -2.11 15.30 -6.21
C ALA A 319 -2.25 15.80 -7.66
N ARG A 320 -3.44 16.23 -8.09
CA ARG A 320 -3.65 16.84 -9.41
C ARG A 320 -2.79 18.09 -9.59
N ASN A 321 -2.52 18.81 -8.50
CA ASN A 321 -1.63 19.97 -8.49
C ASN A 321 -0.15 19.61 -8.77
N LEU A 322 0.25 18.34 -8.63
CA LEU A 322 1.64 17.92 -8.85
C LEU A 322 2.04 18.03 -10.32
N VAL A 323 1.12 17.72 -11.25
CA VAL A 323 1.36 17.85 -12.69
C VAL A 323 1.67 19.30 -13.05
N ASP A 324 0.83 20.21 -12.57
CA ASP A 324 0.98 21.65 -12.84
C ASP A 324 2.27 22.22 -12.24
N LEU A 325 2.57 21.85 -11.00
CA LEU A 325 3.77 22.34 -10.31
C LEU A 325 5.06 21.87 -10.95
N THR A 326 5.13 20.62 -11.37
CA THR A 326 6.32 20.11 -12.06
C THR A 326 6.59 20.90 -13.35
N GLY A 327 5.55 21.31 -14.08
CA GLY A 327 5.66 22.18 -15.26
C GLY A 327 6.18 23.57 -14.93
N VAL A 328 5.63 24.22 -13.89
CA VAL A 328 6.08 25.57 -13.47
C VAL A 328 7.52 25.55 -12.97
N ILE A 329 7.91 24.51 -12.19
CA ILE A 329 9.28 24.37 -11.72
C ILE A 329 10.24 24.15 -12.90
N ALA A 330 9.84 23.33 -13.88
CA ALA A 330 10.65 23.08 -15.07
C ALA A 330 10.85 24.33 -15.90
N ALA A 331 9.80 25.14 -16.06
CA ALA A 331 9.89 26.44 -16.76
C ALA A 331 10.90 27.41 -16.10
N GLY A 332 11.10 27.28 -14.78
CA GLY A 332 12.09 28.06 -14.02
C GLY A 332 13.52 27.50 -14.04
N MET A 333 13.80 26.39 -14.73
CA MET A 333 15.13 25.77 -14.80
C MET A 333 15.87 26.15 -16.08
N GLN A 334 17.22 26.11 -16.06
CA GLN A 334 18.04 26.38 -17.25
C GLN A 334 17.99 25.24 -18.26
N GLY A 335 18.04 25.59 -19.54
CA GLY A 335 18.06 24.65 -20.67
C GLY A 335 16.66 24.16 -21.06
N ASP A 336 16.61 23.05 -21.80
CA ASP A 336 15.35 22.45 -22.27
C ASP A 336 14.72 21.51 -21.21
N ALA A 337 14.56 22.03 -19.99
CA ALA A 337 14.06 21.25 -18.85
C ALA A 337 12.64 20.73 -19.08
N GLN A 338 11.81 21.44 -19.81
CA GLN A 338 10.46 21.05 -20.19
C GLN A 338 10.45 19.71 -20.96
N SER A 339 11.34 19.55 -21.95
CA SER A 339 11.39 18.30 -22.73
C SER A 339 11.82 17.09 -21.90
N TRP A 340 12.68 17.28 -20.88
CA TRP A 340 13.11 16.17 -20.01
C TRP A 340 12.04 15.75 -19.00
N ILE A 341 11.15 16.67 -18.66
CA ILE A 341 10.12 16.44 -17.65
C ILE A 341 8.82 15.96 -18.28
N ALA A 342 8.55 16.30 -19.54
CA ALA A 342 7.32 15.92 -20.24
C ALA A 342 6.96 14.41 -20.08
N PRO A 343 7.88 13.44 -20.23
CA PRO A 343 7.53 12.02 -20.07
C PRO A 343 7.08 11.65 -18.64
N MET A 344 7.57 12.36 -17.62
CA MET A 344 7.12 12.16 -16.24
C MET A 344 5.75 12.81 -16.03
N GLN A 345 5.53 14.01 -16.58
CA GLN A 345 4.24 14.70 -16.53
C GLN A 345 3.14 13.92 -17.23
N ASP A 346 3.42 13.31 -18.38
CA ASP A 346 2.47 12.48 -19.11
C ASP A 346 2.06 11.26 -18.26
N ARG A 347 3.02 10.58 -17.61
CA ARG A 347 2.71 9.47 -16.69
C ARG A 347 1.87 9.92 -15.50
N LEU A 348 2.20 11.06 -14.91
CA LEU A 348 1.41 11.64 -13.82
C LEU A 348 0.00 11.99 -14.28
N ALA A 349 -0.15 12.64 -15.44
CA ALA A 349 -1.44 13.01 -15.98
C ALA A 349 -2.32 11.79 -16.28
N VAL A 350 -1.75 10.75 -16.87
CA VAL A 350 -2.46 9.48 -17.11
C VAL A 350 -2.93 8.88 -15.79
N ALA A 351 -2.07 8.84 -14.78
CA ALA A 351 -2.43 8.30 -13.47
C ALA A 351 -3.53 9.10 -12.76
N MET A 352 -3.49 10.45 -12.87
CA MET A 352 -4.52 11.31 -12.27
C MET A 352 -5.87 11.24 -13.00
N ASN A 353 -5.89 10.71 -14.22
CA ASN A 353 -7.10 10.50 -15.01
C ASN A 353 -7.61 9.03 -14.97
N ASP A 354 -6.86 8.10 -14.39
CA ASP A 354 -7.36 6.72 -14.20
C ASP A 354 -8.35 6.68 -13.02
N ALA A 355 -9.63 6.50 -13.35
CA ALA A 355 -10.72 6.48 -12.35
C ALA A 355 -10.54 5.39 -11.27
N ARG A 356 -9.97 4.23 -11.61
CA ARG A 356 -9.71 3.14 -10.65
C ARG A 356 -8.62 3.51 -9.67
N LEU A 357 -7.57 4.18 -10.14
CA LEU A 357 -6.48 4.63 -9.28
C LEU A 357 -6.91 5.81 -8.43
N THR A 358 -7.62 6.79 -9.00
CA THR A 358 -8.09 7.98 -8.27
C THR A 358 -9.20 7.65 -7.28
N SER A 359 -10.00 6.60 -7.50
CA SER A 359 -10.96 6.11 -6.50
C SER A 359 -10.26 5.59 -5.23
N VAL A 360 -9.05 5.05 -5.35
CA VAL A 360 -8.26 4.54 -4.21
C VAL A 360 -7.35 5.60 -3.63
N CYS A 361 -6.67 6.38 -4.49
CA CYS A 361 -5.59 7.29 -4.09
C CYS A 361 -5.99 8.77 -4.13
N GLY A 362 -7.17 9.09 -4.66
CA GLY A 362 -7.65 10.47 -4.83
C GLY A 362 -7.73 11.26 -3.53
N PHE A 363 -7.80 12.57 -3.68
CA PHE A 363 -7.93 13.51 -2.57
C PHE A 363 -9.38 13.56 -2.07
N HIS A 364 -9.55 13.52 -0.75
CA HIS A 364 -10.81 13.74 -0.06
C HIS A 364 -10.63 14.77 1.03
N LYS A 365 -11.49 15.77 1.05
CA LYS A 365 -11.37 16.94 1.92
C LYS A 365 -11.39 16.61 3.42
N ASP A 366 -12.17 15.59 3.81
CA ASP A 366 -12.36 15.20 5.21
C ASP A 366 -11.36 14.13 5.68
N GLU A 367 -10.46 13.67 4.81
CA GLU A 367 -9.49 12.64 5.13
C GLU A 367 -8.16 13.25 5.57
N ASN A 368 -7.66 12.80 6.72
CA ASN A 368 -6.37 13.18 7.25
C ASN A 368 -5.64 11.97 7.86
N LEU A 369 -4.38 12.15 8.28
CA LEU A 369 -3.58 11.07 8.81
C LEU A 369 -4.22 10.38 10.04
N ALA A 370 -4.88 11.13 10.92
CA ALA A 370 -5.51 10.56 12.10
C ALA A 370 -6.73 9.70 11.74
N THR A 371 -7.61 10.19 10.85
CA THR A 371 -8.77 9.44 10.38
C THR A 371 -8.34 8.19 9.62
N TRP A 372 -7.30 8.29 8.76
CA TRP A 372 -6.76 7.16 8.03
C TRP A 372 -6.16 6.09 8.97
N LEU A 373 -5.30 6.49 9.91
CA LEU A 373 -4.73 5.56 10.89
C LEU A 373 -5.79 4.88 11.73
N THR A 374 -6.83 5.61 12.15
CA THR A 374 -7.96 5.05 12.92
C THR A 374 -8.76 4.06 12.06
N SER A 375 -8.97 4.34 10.79
CA SER A 375 -9.66 3.40 9.88
C SER A 375 -8.88 2.10 9.69
N MET A 376 -7.54 2.16 9.60
CA MET A 376 -6.66 1.01 9.38
C MET A 376 -6.34 0.22 10.66
N LEU A 377 -6.07 0.91 11.76
CA LEU A 377 -5.58 0.31 13.01
C LEU A 377 -6.66 0.20 14.11
N GLY A 378 -7.81 0.85 13.93
CA GLY A 378 -8.87 0.89 14.93
C GLY A 378 -8.66 1.97 15.99
N GLU A 379 -9.71 2.17 16.80
CA GLU A 379 -9.70 3.09 17.92
C GLU A 379 -8.85 2.57 19.08
N SER A 380 -8.42 3.49 19.96
CA SER A 380 -7.67 3.12 21.16
C SER A 380 -8.49 2.18 22.05
N GLY A 381 -7.86 1.09 22.51
CA GLY A 381 -8.49 0.11 23.39
C GLY A 381 -9.50 -0.83 22.72
N LYS A 382 -9.71 -0.74 21.40
CA LYS A 382 -10.58 -1.64 20.65
C LYS A 382 -9.79 -2.58 19.76
N SER A 383 -10.27 -3.80 19.61
CA SER A 383 -9.74 -4.80 18.67
C SER A 383 -10.30 -4.55 17.27
N GLN A 384 -9.44 -4.68 16.26
CA GLN A 384 -9.84 -4.56 14.86
C GLN A 384 -9.06 -5.49 13.95
N ILE A 385 -9.78 -6.11 13.01
CA ILE A 385 -9.22 -6.82 11.86
C ILE A 385 -9.61 -6.02 10.62
N THR A 386 -8.60 -5.60 9.87
CA THR A 386 -8.76 -4.80 8.64
C THR A 386 -8.34 -5.65 7.45
N VAL A 387 -9.24 -5.89 6.51
CA VAL A 387 -8.97 -6.61 5.27
C VAL A 387 -8.90 -5.59 4.14
N LEU A 388 -7.76 -5.53 3.45
CA LEU A 388 -7.54 -4.69 2.29
C LEU A 388 -7.52 -5.58 1.05
N ASP A 389 -8.64 -5.64 0.35
CA ASP A 389 -8.78 -6.36 -0.90
C ASP A 389 -8.13 -5.54 -2.03
N LEU A 390 -7.01 -6.03 -2.53
CA LEU A 390 -6.24 -5.43 -3.61
C LEU A 390 -6.50 -6.10 -4.96
N SER A 391 -7.41 -7.07 -5.05
CA SER A 391 -7.62 -7.87 -6.26
C SER A 391 -8.06 -7.06 -7.48
N LEU A 392 -8.85 -6.00 -7.27
CA LEU A 392 -9.32 -5.10 -8.31
C LEU A 392 -8.40 -3.87 -8.54
N VAL A 393 -7.35 -3.72 -7.73
CA VAL A 393 -6.35 -2.67 -7.92
C VAL A 393 -5.46 -3.02 -9.13
N PRO A 394 -5.15 -2.07 -10.03
CA PRO A 394 -4.21 -2.32 -11.11
C PRO A 394 -2.88 -2.88 -10.60
N ALA A 395 -2.36 -3.93 -11.24
CA ALA A 395 -1.15 -4.65 -10.79
C ALA A 395 0.06 -3.71 -10.59
N THR A 396 0.20 -2.68 -11.43
CA THR A 396 1.24 -1.66 -11.32
C THR A 396 1.13 -0.83 -10.03
N ALA A 397 -0.08 -0.66 -9.48
CA ALA A 397 -0.33 0.09 -8.26
C ALA A 397 -0.28 -0.79 -7.00
N GLN A 398 -0.55 -2.11 -7.10
CA GLN A 398 -0.56 -3.00 -5.93
C GLN A 398 0.74 -2.93 -5.12
N HIS A 399 1.91 -2.90 -5.78
CA HIS A 399 3.21 -2.83 -5.12
C HIS A 399 3.39 -1.53 -4.32
N VAL A 400 3.04 -0.38 -4.90
CA VAL A 400 3.19 0.89 -4.20
C VAL A 400 2.18 1.01 -3.06
N LEU A 401 0.93 0.58 -3.24
CA LEU A 401 -0.07 0.61 -2.17
C LEU A 401 0.32 -0.27 -1.00
N ALA A 402 0.78 -1.50 -1.25
CA ALA A 402 1.29 -2.38 -0.22
C ALA A 402 2.52 -1.78 0.50
N SER A 403 3.44 -1.16 -0.25
CA SER A 403 4.59 -0.45 0.29
C SER A 403 4.17 0.70 1.21
N VAL A 404 3.24 1.55 0.76
CA VAL A 404 2.73 2.69 1.56
C VAL A 404 2.10 2.21 2.86
N VAL A 405 1.21 1.21 2.81
CA VAL A 405 0.57 0.64 4.01
C VAL A 405 1.62 0.07 4.97
N GLY A 406 2.52 -0.79 4.49
CA GLY A 406 3.57 -1.40 5.31
C GLY A 406 4.49 -0.35 5.96
N ARG A 407 4.91 0.66 5.19
CA ARG A 407 5.74 1.76 5.68
C ARG A 407 5.02 2.62 6.72
N VAL A 408 3.81 3.07 6.43
CA VAL A 408 3.06 3.96 7.33
C VAL A 408 2.76 3.26 8.66
N VAL A 409 2.38 1.98 8.63
CA VAL A 409 2.17 1.17 9.84
C VAL A 409 3.45 1.10 10.67
N LEU A 410 4.59 0.78 10.06
CA LEU A 410 5.87 0.72 10.79
C LEU A 410 6.26 2.08 11.37
N GLU A 411 6.21 3.13 10.56
CA GLU A 411 6.56 4.49 10.99
C GLU A 411 5.63 5.04 12.07
N ALA A 412 4.34 4.73 12.03
CA ALA A 412 3.40 5.12 13.07
C ALA A 412 3.79 4.52 14.43
N HIS A 413 4.12 3.23 14.47
CA HIS A 413 4.55 2.54 15.69
C HIS A 413 5.91 3.05 16.19
N GLU A 414 6.85 3.30 15.27
CA GLU A 414 8.16 3.87 15.59
C GLU A 414 8.03 5.27 16.22
N ARG A 415 7.22 6.14 15.61
CA ARG A 415 6.98 7.51 16.09
C ARG A 415 6.21 7.53 17.40
N TYR A 416 5.19 6.66 17.54
CA TYR A 416 4.44 6.54 18.79
C TYR A 416 5.38 6.18 19.95
N ARG A 417 6.22 5.16 19.79
CA ARG A 417 7.19 4.75 20.83
C ARG A 417 8.14 5.88 21.22
N ARG A 418 8.62 6.66 20.24
CA ARG A 418 9.50 7.81 20.51
C ARG A 418 8.77 8.95 21.24
N ALA A 419 7.52 9.21 20.89
CA ALA A 419 6.75 10.31 21.47
C ALA A 419 6.16 9.96 22.83
N ALA A 420 5.60 8.76 22.99
CA ALA A 420 4.94 8.32 24.22
C ALA A 420 5.87 7.65 25.24
N GLY A 421 7.09 7.24 24.82
CA GLY A 421 8.02 6.48 25.66
C GLY A 421 7.58 5.05 25.99
N THR A 422 6.47 4.60 25.40
CA THR A 422 5.89 3.25 25.57
C THR A 422 5.56 2.64 24.21
N ASP A 423 5.39 1.32 24.17
CA ASP A 423 5.01 0.64 22.93
C ASP A 423 3.53 0.90 22.62
N ALA A 424 3.22 1.03 21.32
CA ALA A 424 1.85 0.96 20.82
C ALA A 424 1.31 -0.47 20.98
N ALA A 425 -0.01 -0.65 20.91
CA ALA A 425 -0.60 -1.98 20.81
C ALA A 425 -0.05 -2.69 19.57
N PRO A 426 0.42 -3.94 19.70
CA PRO A 426 1.01 -4.67 18.58
C PRO A 426 0.03 -4.83 17.41
N VAL A 427 0.56 -4.83 16.19
CA VAL A 427 -0.19 -5.08 14.95
C VAL A 427 0.37 -6.29 14.22
N ILE A 428 -0.51 -7.13 13.71
CA ILE A 428 -0.19 -8.26 12.84
C ILE A 428 -0.45 -7.81 11.39
N LEU A 429 0.61 -7.66 10.61
CA LEU A 429 0.52 -7.37 9.19
C LEU A 429 0.62 -8.67 8.40
N VAL A 430 -0.49 -9.09 7.81
CA VAL A 430 -0.59 -10.31 7.00
C VAL A 430 -0.40 -9.92 5.54
N VAL A 431 0.47 -10.65 4.85
CA VAL A 431 0.73 -10.47 3.42
C VAL A 431 0.47 -11.79 2.70
N GLU A 432 -0.63 -11.85 2.00
CA GLU A 432 -1.00 -13.00 1.18
C GLU A 432 -0.26 -12.93 -0.17
N GLU A 433 0.03 -14.07 -0.77
CA GLU A 433 0.84 -14.21 -1.98
C GLU A 433 2.11 -13.35 -1.97
N ALA A 434 2.81 -13.38 -0.83
CA ALA A 434 3.96 -12.52 -0.52
C ALA A 434 5.07 -12.56 -1.60
N HIS A 435 5.16 -13.65 -2.38
CA HIS A 435 6.09 -13.75 -3.49
C HIS A 435 5.82 -12.73 -4.62
N SER A 436 4.60 -12.22 -4.73
CA SER A 436 4.27 -11.17 -5.69
C SER A 436 4.81 -9.81 -5.25
N LEU A 437 4.78 -9.50 -3.94
CA LEU A 437 5.19 -8.21 -3.39
C LEU A 437 6.65 -8.14 -2.93
N MET A 438 7.26 -9.28 -2.58
CA MET A 438 8.59 -9.37 -1.96
C MET A 438 9.51 -10.31 -2.75
N ARG A 439 9.51 -10.17 -4.08
CA ARG A 439 10.28 -11.05 -4.96
C ARG A 439 11.79 -10.90 -4.75
N ARG A 440 12.53 -12.01 -4.90
CA ARG A 440 13.99 -12.08 -4.80
C ARG A 440 14.64 -11.20 -5.88
N ARG A 441 15.74 -10.53 -5.52
CA ARG A 441 16.56 -9.72 -6.44
C ARG A 441 17.17 -10.59 -7.54
N GLY A 442 17.10 -10.15 -8.79
CA GLY A 442 17.85 -10.76 -9.90
C GLY A 442 17.04 -11.58 -10.91
N GLU A 443 15.73 -11.72 -10.77
CA GLU A 443 14.87 -12.41 -11.77
C GLU A 443 14.26 -11.51 -12.84
N PHE A 444 14.40 -10.18 -12.70
CA PHE A 444 14.00 -9.21 -13.74
C PHE A 444 15.15 -8.30 -14.08
N GLY A 445 15.30 -8.01 -15.37
CA GLY A 445 16.27 -7.03 -15.86
C GLY A 445 16.01 -5.69 -15.18
N VAL A 446 17.08 -4.99 -14.80
CA VAL A 446 17.01 -3.61 -14.33
C VAL A 446 16.52 -2.79 -15.53
N ASP A 447 15.29 -2.30 -15.48
CA ASP A 447 14.86 -1.27 -16.42
C ASP A 447 15.73 -0.04 -16.17
N GLU A 448 16.29 0.54 -17.23
CA GLU A 448 17.13 1.74 -17.17
C GLU A 448 16.40 2.98 -16.62
N ALA A 449 15.13 2.87 -16.31
CA ALA A 449 14.20 3.98 -16.03
C ALA A 449 14.09 4.42 -14.56
N GLY A 450 14.86 3.87 -13.62
CA GLY A 450 14.80 4.34 -12.23
C GLY A 450 14.47 3.25 -11.20
N VAL A 451 13.98 3.64 -10.03
CA VAL A 451 13.61 2.70 -8.94
C VAL A 451 12.36 1.93 -9.36
N ASP A 452 12.47 0.61 -9.49
CA ASP A 452 11.35 -0.28 -9.73
C ASP A 452 10.41 -0.32 -8.51
N MET A 453 9.09 -0.22 -8.74
CA MET A 453 8.09 -0.27 -7.67
C MET A 453 8.09 -1.61 -6.93
N ALA A 454 8.35 -2.71 -7.61
CA ALA A 454 8.48 -4.02 -6.99
C ALA A 454 9.73 -4.08 -6.09
N GLU A 455 10.84 -3.45 -6.49
CA GLU A 455 12.04 -3.33 -5.65
C GLU A 455 11.77 -2.48 -4.41
N LEU A 456 11.09 -1.35 -4.55
CA LEU A 456 10.73 -0.49 -3.43
C LEU A 456 9.83 -1.21 -2.43
N CYS A 457 8.81 -1.92 -2.93
CA CYS A 457 7.91 -2.73 -2.10
C CYS A 457 8.70 -3.80 -1.32
N ARG A 458 9.58 -4.54 -1.98
CA ARG A 458 10.46 -5.52 -1.36
C ARG A 458 11.32 -4.89 -0.27
N GLU A 459 11.99 -3.75 -0.53
CA GLU A 459 12.82 -3.05 0.45
C GLU A 459 12.00 -2.61 1.68
N THR A 460 10.78 -2.14 1.47
CA THR A 460 9.87 -1.77 2.56
C THR A 460 9.56 -2.95 3.47
N PHE A 461 9.17 -4.09 2.90
CA PHE A 461 8.87 -5.29 3.71
C PHE A 461 10.13 -5.92 4.32
N GLU A 462 11.28 -5.83 3.66
CA GLU A 462 12.56 -6.19 4.27
C GLU A 462 12.89 -5.32 5.49
N ARG A 463 12.56 -4.02 5.45
CA ARG A 463 12.67 -3.12 6.60
C ARG A 463 11.68 -3.51 7.70
N VAL A 464 10.41 -3.76 7.36
CA VAL A 464 9.40 -4.27 8.32
C VAL A 464 9.89 -5.56 8.98
N ALA A 465 10.43 -6.49 8.22
CA ALA A 465 10.95 -7.75 8.75
C ALA A 465 12.16 -7.55 9.70
N ARG A 466 13.08 -6.63 9.39
CA ARG A 466 14.25 -6.38 10.25
C ARG A 466 13.94 -5.57 11.50
N GLU A 467 13.03 -4.62 11.41
CA GLU A 467 12.81 -3.58 12.44
C GLU A 467 11.48 -3.71 13.18
N GLY A 468 10.44 -4.24 12.50
CA GLY A 468 9.06 -4.25 12.97
C GLY A 468 8.88 -4.85 14.35
N ARG A 469 9.61 -5.94 14.65
CA ARG A 469 9.60 -6.59 15.97
C ARG A 469 9.90 -5.62 17.11
N LYS A 470 10.80 -4.65 16.90
CA LYS A 470 11.19 -3.68 17.94
C LYS A 470 10.07 -2.70 18.27
N PHE A 471 9.15 -2.49 17.33
CA PHE A 471 8.08 -1.52 17.43
C PHE A 471 6.69 -2.15 17.56
N GLY A 472 6.61 -3.48 17.74
CA GLY A 472 5.34 -4.19 17.87
C GLY A 472 4.65 -4.48 16.54
N VAL A 473 5.37 -4.41 15.41
CA VAL A 473 4.84 -4.82 14.10
C VAL A 473 5.28 -6.24 13.78
N SER A 474 4.32 -7.16 13.73
CA SER A 474 4.52 -8.56 13.35
C SER A 474 4.17 -8.75 11.88
N LEU A 475 4.97 -9.56 11.17
CA LEU A 475 4.72 -9.92 9.78
C LEU A 475 4.31 -11.39 9.71
N VAL A 476 3.16 -11.68 9.10
CA VAL A 476 2.72 -13.01 8.70
C VAL A 476 2.70 -13.04 7.19
N ILE A 477 3.59 -13.84 6.59
CA ILE A 477 3.67 -14.00 5.14
C ILE A 477 3.10 -15.35 4.72
N SER A 478 2.29 -15.34 3.67
CA SER A 478 1.78 -16.55 3.02
C SER A 478 2.29 -16.62 1.60
N SER A 479 2.81 -17.77 1.18
CA SER A 479 3.33 -17.93 -0.18
C SER A 479 3.29 -19.38 -0.66
N GLN A 480 2.96 -19.54 -1.94
CA GLN A 480 3.07 -20.83 -2.64
C GLN A 480 4.46 -21.03 -3.29
N ARG A 481 5.30 -19.99 -3.35
CA ARG A 481 6.62 -20.00 -4.00
C ARG A 481 7.71 -19.47 -3.07
N PRO A 482 8.12 -20.25 -2.06
CA PRO A 482 9.17 -19.84 -1.12
C PRO A 482 10.49 -19.48 -1.81
N SER A 483 10.83 -20.13 -2.91
CA SER A 483 12.08 -19.87 -3.65
C SER A 483 12.11 -18.50 -4.33
N GLU A 484 10.96 -17.89 -4.60
CA GLU A 484 10.87 -16.56 -5.20
C GLU A 484 10.85 -15.42 -4.15
N LEU A 485 10.68 -15.74 -2.87
CA LEU A 485 10.65 -14.75 -1.79
C LEU A 485 12.04 -14.18 -1.47
N SER A 486 12.07 -12.94 -0.99
CA SER A 486 13.27 -12.33 -0.43
C SER A 486 13.86 -13.19 0.69
N GLU A 487 15.13 -13.56 0.55
CA GLU A 487 15.88 -14.30 1.57
C GLU A 487 15.98 -13.50 2.89
N THR A 488 16.03 -12.16 2.79
CA THR A 488 16.04 -11.27 3.95
C THR A 488 14.74 -11.43 4.76
N VAL A 489 13.58 -11.41 4.11
CA VAL A 489 12.29 -11.56 4.78
C VAL A 489 12.16 -12.95 5.39
N LEU A 490 12.45 -14.01 4.63
CA LEU A 490 12.36 -15.39 5.12
C LEU A 490 13.29 -15.65 6.31
N SER A 491 14.52 -15.12 6.29
CA SER A 491 15.49 -15.30 7.39
C SER A 491 15.07 -14.58 8.69
N GLN A 492 14.20 -13.59 8.61
CA GLN A 492 13.64 -12.90 9.78
C GLN A 492 12.41 -13.63 10.37
N CYS A 493 11.81 -14.56 9.62
CA CYS A 493 10.75 -15.41 10.14
C CYS A 493 11.36 -16.43 11.10
N ASN A 494 10.83 -16.47 12.33
CA ASN A 494 11.32 -17.37 13.36
C ASN A 494 10.40 -18.60 13.55
N SER A 495 9.21 -18.57 12.96
CA SER A 495 8.26 -19.69 12.98
C SER A 495 7.75 -19.93 11.56
N PHE A 496 7.65 -21.21 11.20
CA PHE A 496 7.22 -21.66 9.90
C PHE A 496 6.10 -22.68 10.05
N LEU A 497 5.03 -22.49 9.28
CA LEU A 497 3.97 -23.48 9.06
C LEU A 497 4.12 -23.93 7.60
N VAL A 498 4.70 -25.12 7.41
CA VAL A 498 5.04 -25.61 6.07
C VAL A 498 4.05 -26.70 5.69
N HIS A 499 3.16 -26.39 4.75
CA HIS A 499 2.23 -27.33 4.14
C HIS A 499 2.92 -28.14 3.03
N ARG A 500 2.15 -28.92 2.28
CA ARG A 500 2.65 -29.69 1.14
C ARG A 500 3.36 -28.79 0.13
N ILE A 501 4.62 -29.16 -0.18
CA ILE A 501 5.45 -28.54 -1.22
C ILE A 501 6.01 -29.63 -2.10
N VAL A 502 5.70 -29.59 -3.40
CA VAL A 502 6.13 -30.63 -4.36
C VAL A 502 7.38 -30.18 -5.13
N ASN A 503 7.53 -28.88 -5.42
CA ASN A 503 8.63 -28.36 -6.20
C ASN A 503 9.95 -28.43 -5.42
N GLY A 504 10.97 -29.03 -6.02
CA GLY A 504 12.30 -29.21 -5.37
C GLY A 504 13.02 -27.89 -5.06
N ARG A 505 12.85 -26.82 -5.87
CA ARG A 505 13.42 -25.49 -5.58
C ARG A 505 12.81 -24.86 -4.33
N ASP A 506 11.50 -24.99 -4.18
CA ASP A 506 10.77 -24.47 -3.02
C ASP A 506 11.10 -25.26 -1.74
N GLN A 507 11.24 -26.58 -1.85
CA GLN A 507 11.73 -27.40 -0.74
C GLN A 507 13.13 -27.01 -0.31
N GLU A 508 14.02 -26.76 -1.24
CA GLU A 508 15.40 -26.32 -0.95
C GLU A 508 15.43 -24.93 -0.30
N ALA A 509 14.55 -24.00 -0.72
CA ALA A 509 14.42 -22.70 -0.07
C ALA A 509 14.02 -22.86 1.40
N VAL A 510 13.03 -23.71 1.70
CA VAL A 510 12.61 -24.01 3.08
C VAL A 510 13.74 -24.72 3.86
N ARG A 511 14.44 -25.66 3.24
CA ARG A 511 15.53 -26.40 3.88
C ARG A 511 16.64 -25.47 4.38
N ARG A 512 16.95 -24.40 3.66
CA ARG A 512 17.96 -23.41 4.05
C ARG A 512 17.56 -22.56 5.26
N MET A 513 16.27 -22.48 5.58
CA MET A 513 15.74 -21.66 6.69
C MET A 513 15.61 -22.42 8.01
N VAL A 514 15.75 -23.73 7.97
CA VAL A 514 15.56 -24.59 9.14
C VAL A 514 16.85 -25.34 9.49
N PRO A 515 17.05 -25.73 10.76
CA PRO A 515 18.22 -26.51 11.14
C PRO A 515 18.32 -27.84 10.38
N ASP A 516 19.53 -28.29 10.07
CA ASP A 516 19.81 -29.55 9.36
C ASP A 516 19.16 -30.78 10.01
N SER A 517 18.95 -30.73 11.33
CA SER A 517 18.26 -31.79 12.08
C SER A 517 16.80 -32.03 11.63
N VAL A 518 16.20 -31.09 10.91
CA VAL A 518 14.82 -31.16 10.41
C VAL A 518 14.78 -31.73 8.98
N GLY A 519 15.92 -31.86 8.31
CA GLY A 519 16.02 -32.24 6.90
C GLY A 519 15.28 -33.52 6.52
N ALA A 520 15.28 -34.54 7.38
CA ALA A 520 14.53 -35.78 7.14
C ALA A 520 13.01 -35.58 7.15
N LEU A 521 12.49 -34.66 7.98
CA LEU A 521 11.05 -34.35 8.02
C LEU A 521 10.63 -33.53 6.79
N LEU A 522 11.53 -32.73 6.23
CA LEU A 522 11.25 -31.95 5.02
C LEU A 522 11.12 -32.82 3.78
N SER A 523 11.70 -34.04 3.77
CA SER A 523 11.54 -34.99 2.67
C SER A 523 10.10 -35.53 2.55
N GLU A 524 9.31 -35.44 3.63
CA GLU A 524 7.91 -35.86 3.65
C GLU A 524 6.92 -34.79 3.19
N LEU A 525 7.39 -33.54 2.97
CA LEU A 525 6.53 -32.43 2.55
C LEU A 525 5.67 -32.72 1.31
N PRO A 526 6.19 -33.42 0.25
CA PRO A 526 5.38 -33.73 -0.93
C PRO A 526 4.17 -34.65 -0.64
N SER A 527 4.27 -35.46 0.38
CA SER A 527 3.25 -36.47 0.75
C SER A 527 2.22 -35.96 1.76
N LEU A 528 2.38 -34.74 2.29
CA LEU A 528 1.45 -34.20 3.27
C LEU A 528 0.04 -34.06 2.70
N PRO A 529 -0.99 -34.52 3.41
CA PRO A 529 -2.38 -34.29 3.02
C PRO A 529 -2.74 -32.80 3.13
N SER A 530 -3.84 -32.41 2.50
CA SER A 530 -4.39 -31.07 2.68
C SER A 530 -4.68 -30.79 4.16
N GLN A 531 -4.52 -29.54 4.60
CA GLN A 531 -4.64 -29.08 5.99
C GLN A 531 -3.55 -29.60 6.96
N ALA A 532 -2.67 -30.51 6.54
CA ALA A 532 -1.51 -30.86 7.35
C ALA A 532 -0.39 -29.83 7.15
N ALA A 533 0.31 -29.50 8.22
CA ALA A 533 1.45 -28.61 8.21
C ALA A 533 2.53 -29.06 9.18
N LEU A 534 3.77 -28.79 8.86
CA LEU A 534 4.90 -28.95 9.76
C LEU A 534 5.18 -27.60 10.46
N LEU A 535 4.95 -27.53 11.77
CA LEU A 535 5.29 -26.37 12.60
C LEU A 535 6.74 -26.46 13.04
N ILE A 536 7.52 -25.42 12.71
CA ILE A 536 8.96 -25.36 12.97
C ILE A 536 9.29 -23.98 13.55
N GLY A 537 10.30 -23.91 14.40
CA GLY A 537 10.88 -22.64 14.85
C GLY A 537 10.55 -22.26 16.29
N ALA A 538 10.35 -20.96 16.55
CA ALA A 538 10.21 -20.44 17.92
C ALA A 538 8.88 -20.83 18.61
N ALA A 539 7.84 -21.11 17.82
CA ALA A 539 6.53 -21.47 18.33
C ALA A 539 6.47 -22.91 18.87
N ALA A 540 7.41 -23.79 18.50
CA ALA A 540 7.49 -25.15 18.98
C ALA A 540 8.92 -25.50 19.37
N GLU A 541 9.09 -26.23 20.50
CA GLU A 541 10.42 -26.65 20.98
C GLU A 541 11.07 -27.65 20.03
N VAL A 542 10.28 -28.49 19.41
CA VAL A 542 10.69 -29.42 18.35
C VAL A 542 9.72 -29.33 17.19
N PRO A 543 10.11 -29.71 15.96
CA PRO A 543 9.19 -29.76 14.82
C PRO A 543 7.99 -30.67 15.11
N VAL A 544 6.78 -30.17 14.84
CA VAL A 544 5.53 -30.86 15.08
C VAL A 544 4.72 -30.93 13.81
N LEU A 545 4.38 -32.14 13.39
CA LEU A 545 3.37 -32.35 12.36
C LEU A 545 1.99 -32.14 12.98
N LEU A 546 1.23 -31.18 12.44
CA LEU A 546 -0.10 -30.89 12.94
C LEU A 546 -1.12 -30.90 11.79
N ARG A 547 -2.34 -31.25 12.14
CA ARG A 547 -3.51 -30.96 11.32
C ARG A 547 -4.11 -29.66 11.83
N VAL A 548 -4.11 -28.63 10.95
CA VAL A 548 -4.66 -27.32 11.26
C VAL A 548 -6.15 -27.43 11.55
N GLY A 549 -6.64 -26.67 12.53
CA GLY A 549 -8.04 -26.68 12.91
C GLY A 549 -8.97 -26.33 11.73
N ASP A 550 -10.07 -27.06 11.62
CA ASP A 550 -11.04 -26.82 10.57
C ASP A 550 -11.80 -25.50 10.80
N LEU A 551 -11.98 -24.74 9.73
CA LEU A 551 -12.89 -23.61 9.69
C LEU A 551 -14.25 -24.05 9.15
N ALA A 552 -15.34 -23.54 9.72
CA ALA A 552 -16.67 -23.69 9.13
C ALA A 552 -16.66 -23.18 7.68
N LEU A 553 -17.43 -23.80 6.81
CA LEU A 553 -17.40 -23.51 5.35
C LEU A 553 -17.61 -22.04 5.05
N GLU A 554 -18.49 -21.39 5.81
CA GLU A 554 -18.83 -19.97 5.69
C GLU A 554 -17.66 -19.01 6.05
N TYR A 555 -16.67 -19.48 6.81
CA TYR A 555 -15.50 -18.70 7.26
C TYR A 555 -14.21 -19.07 6.52
N ARG A 556 -14.28 -19.98 5.57
CA ARG A 556 -13.11 -20.33 4.77
C ARG A 556 -12.80 -19.23 3.78
N PRO A 557 -11.53 -18.85 3.64
CA PRO A 557 -11.12 -17.99 2.53
C PRO A 557 -11.59 -18.57 1.20
N ASN A 558 -12.05 -17.71 0.30
CA ASN A 558 -12.60 -18.11 -1.00
C ASN A 558 -11.49 -18.50 -1.99
N SER A 559 -10.77 -19.58 -1.69
CA SER A 559 -9.66 -20.13 -2.48
C SER A 559 -10.00 -21.48 -3.12
N ALA A 560 -11.29 -21.85 -3.12
CA ALA A 560 -11.74 -23.12 -3.70
C ALA A 560 -11.73 -23.08 -5.23
N ASP A 561 -11.37 -24.19 -5.85
CA ASP A 561 -11.51 -24.35 -7.30
C ASP A 561 -12.99 -24.24 -7.71
N PRO A 562 -13.29 -23.69 -8.90
CA PRO A 562 -14.64 -23.70 -9.43
C PRO A 562 -15.23 -25.10 -9.49
N ALA A 563 -16.53 -25.23 -9.29
CA ALA A 563 -17.24 -26.51 -9.31
C ALA A 563 -17.38 -27.06 -10.75
N TYR A 564 -16.27 -27.45 -11.35
CA TYR A 564 -16.21 -27.95 -12.73
C TYR A 564 -17.19 -29.12 -12.98
N GLU A 565 -17.26 -30.07 -12.02
CA GLU A 565 -18.17 -31.19 -12.15
C GLU A 565 -19.63 -30.73 -12.24
N THR A 566 -20.05 -29.81 -11.39
CA THR A 566 -21.40 -29.24 -11.43
C THR A 566 -21.64 -28.47 -12.72
N ALA A 567 -20.66 -27.65 -13.14
CA ALA A 567 -20.78 -26.88 -14.38
C ALA A 567 -20.92 -27.77 -15.61
N TRP A 568 -20.15 -28.88 -15.68
CA TRP A 568 -20.16 -29.78 -16.85
C TRP A 568 -21.32 -30.76 -16.84
N THR A 569 -21.87 -31.13 -15.67
CA THR A 569 -22.96 -32.11 -15.57
C THR A 569 -24.33 -31.47 -15.52
N LEU A 570 -24.49 -30.35 -14.84
CA LEU A 570 -25.77 -29.66 -14.63
C LEU A 570 -25.90 -28.36 -15.42
N GLY A 571 -24.79 -27.85 -15.97
CA GLY A 571 -24.72 -26.53 -16.56
C GLY A 571 -24.71 -25.44 -15.50
N MET A 572 -23.95 -24.36 -15.75
CA MET A 572 -23.99 -23.15 -14.94
C MET A 572 -24.45 -21.98 -15.82
N PRO A 573 -25.30 -21.10 -15.30
CA PRO A 573 -25.74 -19.94 -16.07
C PRO A 573 -24.53 -19.02 -16.31
N TRP A 574 -24.45 -18.49 -17.51
CA TRP A 574 -23.51 -17.49 -17.92
C TRP A 574 -24.27 -16.25 -18.38
N ASP A 575 -24.29 -15.22 -17.53
CA ASP A 575 -24.96 -13.95 -17.82
C ASP A 575 -23.94 -12.93 -18.30
N VAL A 576 -23.90 -12.71 -19.61
CA VAL A 576 -22.97 -11.76 -20.25
C VAL A 576 -23.33 -10.32 -19.90
N ASP A 577 -24.61 -9.98 -19.73
CA ASP A 577 -25.04 -8.62 -19.41
C ASP A 577 -24.59 -8.22 -18.00
N THR A 578 -24.73 -9.13 -17.04
CA THR A 578 -24.16 -8.94 -15.70
C THR A 578 -22.64 -8.78 -15.74
N LEU A 579 -21.93 -9.60 -16.54
CA LEU A 579 -20.49 -9.49 -16.70
C LEU A 579 -20.08 -8.14 -17.31
N VAL A 580 -20.73 -7.73 -18.39
CA VAL A 580 -20.44 -6.45 -19.06
C VAL A 580 -20.73 -5.27 -18.13
N SER A 581 -21.87 -5.30 -17.43
CA SER A 581 -22.23 -4.28 -16.45
C SER A 581 -21.21 -4.18 -15.33
N ALA A 582 -20.76 -5.32 -14.78
CA ALA A 582 -19.72 -5.35 -13.73
C ALA A 582 -18.35 -4.88 -14.26
N TRP A 583 -18.03 -5.18 -15.53
CA TRP A 583 -16.76 -4.74 -16.13
C TRP A 583 -16.73 -3.25 -16.43
N LEU A 584 -17.86 -2.69 -16.89
CA LEU A 584 -18.01 -1.27 -17.21
C LEU A 584 -18.36 -0.42 -16.00
N ALA A 585 -18.75 -1.02 -14.87
CA ALA A 585 -18.92 -0.33 -13.61
C ALA A 585 -17.58 0.24 -13.14
N THR A 586 -17.27 1.43 -13.62
CA THR A 586 -16.09 2.17 -13.16
C THR A 586 -16.43 2.73 -11.77
N PRO A 587 -15.55 2.58 -10.76
CA PRO A 587 -15.74 3.25 -9.50
C PRO A 587 -15.76 4.76 -9.76
N ILE A 588 -16.90 5.39 -9.54
CA ILE A 588 -17.01 6.84 -9.71
C ILE A 588 -16.30 7.46 -8.51
N PRO A 589 -15.29 8.35 -8.70
CA PRO A 589 -14.84 9.19 -7.63
C PRO A 589 -16.06 9.97 -7.13
N VAL A 590 -16.40 9.86 -5.86
CA VAL A 590 -17.44 10.69 -5.26
C VAL A 590 -16.82 12.09 -5.17
N GLU A 591 -16.97 12.88 -6.21
CA GLU A 591 -16.90 14.32 -6.11
C GLU A 591 -18.19 14.70 -5.38
N GLU A 592 -18.10 15.09 -4.11
CA GLU A 592 -19.16 15.86 -3.49
C GLU A 592 -19.26 17.17 -4.27
N HIS A 593 -20.18 17.22 -5.23
CA HIS A 593 -20.69 18.46 -5.75
C HIS A 593 -21.47 19.12 -4.61
N ASP A 594 -20.89 20.15 -3.99
CA ASP A 594 -21.65 21.20 -3.35
C ASP A 594 -22.64 21.71 -4.41
N GLY A 595 -23.93 21.51 -4.12
CA GLY A 595 -25.01 21.69 -5.06
C GLY A 595 -25.03 23.07 -5.71
N ASP A 596 -24.59 23.09 -6.94
CA ASP A 596 -25.06 23.95 -8.00
C ASP A 596 -24.68 23.22 -9.30
N GLU A 597 -25.63 22.41 -9.82
CA GLU A 597 -25.54 21.93 -11.19
C GLU A 597 -25.48 23.14 -12.12
N PRO A 598 -24.41 23.35 -12.90
CA PRO A 598 -24.55 24.19 -14.07
C PRO A 598 -25.47 23.41 -15.00
N LYS A 599 -26.68 23.94 -15.21
CA LYS A 599 -27.55 23.51 -16.30
C LYS A 599 -26.70 23.46 -17.56
N SER A 600 -26.51 22.25 -18.10
CA SER A 600 -25.91 22.08 -19.41
C SER A 600 -26.85 22.70 -20.44
N ASP A 601 -26.49 23.89 -20.93
CA ASP A 601 -27.07 24.50 -22.13
C ASP A 601 -26.65 23.74 -23.40
N TRP A 602 -26.80 22.43 -23.39
CA TRP A 602 -26.72 21.60 -24.60
C TRP A 602 -28.03 20.79 -24.67
N ASP A 603 -29.16 21.53 -24.75
CA ASP A 603 -30.39 20.97 -25.32
C ASP A 603 -30.14 20.78 -26.82
N LEU A 604 -29.83 19.54 -27.20
CA LEU A 604 -29.81 19.07 -28.58
C LEU A 604 -31.24 18.76 -29.09
N ASP A 605 -32.25 19.47 -28.59
CA ASP A 605 -33.58 19.48 -29.18
C ASP A 605 -33.56 20.37 -30.42
N GLY A 606 -33.20 19.79 -31.56
CA GLY A 606 -33.25 20.49 -32.85
C GLY A 606 -32.24 20.05 -33.89
N TYR A 607 -31.40 19.05 -33.64
CA TYR A 607 -30.52 18.54 -34.67
C TYR A 607 -31.16 17.32 -35.36
N GLU A 608 -31.84 17.56 -36.47
CA GLU A 608 -32.13 16.52 -37.47
C GLU A 608 -30.86 16.28 -38.28
N PRO A 609 -30.29 15.05 -38.28
CA PRO A 609 -29.17 14.75 -39.15
C PRO A 609 -29.61 14.86 -40.60
N PRO A 610 -28.77 15.40 -41.50
CA PRO A 610 -29.09 15.44 -42.92
C PRO A 610 -29.24 14.01 -43.46
N ASP A 611 -30.34 13.75 -44.17
CA ASP A 611 -30.58 12.51 -44.91
C ASP A 611 -29.47 12.36 -45.98
N TYR A 612 -28.55 11.43 -45.73
CA TYR A 612 -27.65 10.95 -46.78
C TYR A 612 -28.36 9.82 -47.52
N GLU A 613 -28.92 10.11 -48.72
CA GLU A 613 -29.23 9.10 -49.71
C GLU A 613 -27.92 8.43 -50.11
N LEU A 614 -27.77 7.14 -49.76
CA LEU A 614 -26.69 6.31 -50.23
C LEU A 614 -26.93 6.03 -51.74
N ASP A 615 -25.96 6.47 -52.55
CA ASP A 615 -25.92 6.13 -53.99
C ASP A 615 -25.66 4.61 -54.10
N PRO A 616 -26.54 3.86 -54.80
CA PRO A 616 -26.44 2.40 -54.93
C PRO A 616 -25.21 1.91 -55.71
N ASP A 617 -24.41 2.80 -56.29
CA ASP A 617 -23.30 2.43 -57.18
C ASP A 617 -21.89 2.66 -56.56
N ASP A 618 -21.75 2.97 -55.27
CA ASP A 618 -20.44 3.05 -54.63
C ASP A 618 -19.96 1.65 -54.18
N PRO A 619 -18.71 1.26 -54.52
CA PRO A 619 -18.15 -0.04 -54.15
C PRO A 619 -17.82 -0.09 -52.64
N PRO A 620 -18.03 -1.28 -52.00
CA PRO A 620 -17.73 -1.44 -50.59
C PRO A 620 -16.22 -1.40 -50.34
N PHE A 621 -15.81 -0.57 -49.39
CA PHE A 621 -14.47 -0.59 -48.81
C PHE A 621 -14.33 -1.65 -47.74
#